data_f624d6e6e592255536e7e4abb9d4aa1c
#
_entry.id   f624d6e6e592255536e7e4abb9d4aa1c
#
_cell.length_a   1.000
_cell.length_b   1.000
_cell.length_c   1.000
_cell.angle_alpha   90.00
_cell.angle_beta   90.00
_cell.angle_gamma   90.00
#
_symmetry.space_group_name_H-M   'P 1'
#
loop_
_entity.id
_entity.type
_entity.pdbx_description
1 polymer ?
#
loop_
_entity_poly.entity_id
_entity_poly.type
_entity_poly.pdbx_seq_one_letter_code
_entity_poly.pdbx_strand_id
1 'polypeptide(L)'
;MKKITQTLTNKLTFFVGLAIVGILLTANIFNYLEIKHDTRELINNLQIKTIQDVVKNFEDYSESRSDAIKAVAAEIQKNPNASTKEIYDMVRVTKEASRFDVLYVGLAHNGAMIRSNGNHQTPSDGYDPRTRTWYASVTSGNDKVVISKPYMAPSLKAPSLAFSYPIVINGSFIGAVGGNYDLTTFSKNVLSMGKSASGFVVVIDDDGVILFHELEEQLLKKTTLSENIVKTYLNSPEGKTGELSKNFFVVKDENNNNKAVICQENSLGYNICAIADEEIYTKPVNEALIKQSFIGLISLVIALVIIGFVIKYNISPLQKIQTGLNSFF
;
A
#
# COMPACT_ATOMS: atom_id res chain seq x y z
N MET A 1 -57.39 -15.20 -44.42
CA MET A 1 -55.99 -15.21 -44.94
C MET A 1 -55.13 -14.04 -44.37
N LYS A 2 -55.59 -12.75 -44.39
CA LYS A 2 -54.87 -11.62 -43.73
C LYS A 2 -54.41 -11.92 -42.28
N LYS A 3 -55.18 -12.68 -41.52
CA LYS A 3 -54.89 -13.09 -40.14
C LYS A 3 -53.71 -14.08 -40.06
N ILE A 4 -53.54 -15.00 -41.02
CA ILE A 4 -52.48 -16.07 -40.95
C ILE A 4 -51.12 -15.47 -41.29
N THR A 5 -51.02 -14.61 -42.30
CA THR A 5 -49.75 -13.97 -42.69
C THR A 5 -49.30 -12.94 -41.67
N GLN A 6 -50.22 -12.21 -41.07
CA GLN A 6 -49.94 -11.29 -39.98
C GLN A 6 -49.46 -12.05 -38.71
N THR A 7 -49.99 -13.25 -38.48
CA THR A 7 -49.58 -14.15 -37.40
C THR A 7 -48.18 -14.71 -37.65
N LEU A 8 -47.82 -15.04 -38.91
CA LEU A 8 -46.48 -15.56 -39.25
C LEU A 8 -45.41 -14.46 -39.12
N THR A 9 -45.69 -13.24 -39.59
CA THR A 9 -44.83 -12.08 -39.45
C THR A 9 -44.55 -11.79 -37.96
N ASN A 10 -45.61 -11.75 -37.17
CA ASN A 10 -45.46 -11.48 -35.72
C ASN A 10 -44.65 -12.57 -35.00
N LYS A 11 -44.87 -13.86 -35.36
CA LYS A 11 -44.08 -14.95 -34.81
C LYS A 11 -42.59 -14.85 -35.18
N LEU A 12 -42.30 -14.57 -36.46
CA LEU A 12 -40.91 -14.42 -36.93
C LEU A 12 -40.22 -13.26 -36.25
N THR A 13 -40.87 -12.07 -36.16
CA THR A 13 -40.35 -10.91 -35.43
C THR A 13 -40.08 -11.22 -33.96
N PHE A 14 -40.98 -11.97 -33.31
CA PHE A 14 -40.82 -12.39 -31.92
C PHE A 14 -39.62 -13.31 -31.73
N PHE A 15 -39.46 -14.37 -32.55
CA PHE A 15 -38.32 -15.30 -32.40
C PHE A 15 -36.97 -14.63 -32.73
N VAL A 16 -36.93 -13.80 -33.77
CA VAL A 16 -35.69 -13.04 -34.09
C VAL A 16 -35.36 -12.03 -32.98
N GLY A 17 -36.37 -11.35 -32.44
CA GLY A 17 -36.22 -10.43 -31.33
C GLY A 17 -35.69 -11.18 -30.08
N LEU A 18 -36.25 -12.34 -29.77
CA LEU A 18 -35.81 -13.18 -28.65
C LEU A 18 -34.32 -13.61 -28.81
N ALA A 19 -33.95 -14.02 -30.05
CA ALA A 19 -32.56 -14.41 -30.35
C ALA A 19 -31.59 -13.24 -30.14
N ILE A 20 -31.94 -12.02 -30.56
CA ILE A 20 -31.12 -10.82 -30.39
C ILE A 20 -31.00 -10.47 -28.92
N VAL A 21 -32.07 -10.54 -28.14
CA VAL A 21 -32.04 -10.31 -26.70
C VAL A 21 -31.09 -11.33 -26.03
N GLY A 22 -31.16 -12.60 -26.43
CA GLY A 22 -30.27 -13.65 -25.94
C GLY A 22 -28.80 -13.36 -26.23
N ILE A 23 -28.48 -12.95 -27.45
CA ILE A 23 -27.10 -12.57 -27.85
C ILE A 23 -26.62 -11.34 -27.06
N LEU A 24 -27.45 -10.31 -26.92
CA LEU A 24 -27.08 -9.11 -26.17
C LEU A 24 -26.88 -9.39 -24.67
N LEU A 25 -27.70 -10.24 -24.05
CA LEU A 25 -27.54 -10.64 -22.67
C LEU A 25 -26.25 -11.44 -22.45
N THR A 26 -25.95 -12.41 -23.31
CA THR A 26 -24.70 -13.16 -23.22
C THR A 26 -23.48 -12.26 -23.40
N ALA A 27 -23.49 -11.38 -24.38
CA ALA A 27 -22.40 -10.41 -24.59
C ALA A 27 -22.20 -9.49 -23.36
N ASN A 28 -23.30 -8.99 -22.78
CA ASN A 28 -23.22 -8.14 -21.57
C ASN A 28 -22.63 -8.92 -20.36
N ILE A 29 -23.01 -10.19 -20.19
CA ILE A 29 -22.45 -11.03 -19.11
C ILE A 29 -20.95 -11.25 -19.31
N PHE A 30 -20.52 -11.60 -20.52
CA PHE A 30 -19.10 -11.78 -20.83
C PHE A 30 -18.29 -10.52 -20.58
N ASN A 31 -18.73 -9.38 -21.12
CA ASN A 31 -18.06 -8.11 -20.92
C ASN A 31 -18.01 -7.67 -19.44
N TYR A 32 -19.05 -7.97 -18.67
CA TYR A 32 -19.05 -7.71 -17.23
C TYR A 32 -17.96 -8.51 -16.51
N LEU A 33 -17.87 -9.81 -16.82
CA LEU A 33 -16.86 -10.67 -16.19
C LEU A 33 -15.45 -10.26 -16.58
N GLU A 34 -15.23 -9.89 -17.85
CA GLU A 34 -13.96 -9.41 -18.36
C GLU A 34 -13.55 -8.09 -17.71
N ILE A 35 -14.41 -7.05 -17.74
CA ILE A 35 -14.12 -5.76 -17.10
C ILE A 35 -13.86 -5.92 -15.61
N LYS A 36 -14.63 -6.77 -14.92
CA LYS A 36 -14.42 -7.06 -13.50
C LYS A 36 -13.06 -7.71 -13.25
N HIS A 37 -12.66 -8.67 -14.09
CA HIS A 37 -11.37 -9.33 -14.01
C HIS A 37 -10.22 -8.35 -14.26
N ASP A 38 -10.27 -7.63 -15.39
CA ASP A 38 -9.21 -6.70 -15.81
C ASP A 38 -9.03 -5.53 -14.82
N THR A 39 -10.16 -4.98 -14.33
CA THR A 39 -10.12 -3.91 -13.32
C THR A 39 -9.46 -4.41 -12.04
N ARG A 40 -9.83 -5.62 -11.60
CA ARG A 40 -9.24 -6.22 -10.40
C ARG A 40 -7.75 -6.45 -10.56
N GLU A 41 -7.33 -7.01 -11.69
CA GLU A 41 -5.93 -7.29 -11.99
C GLU A 41 -5.11 -5.99 -12.08
N LEU A 42 -5.61 -4.99 -12.81
CA LEU A 42 -4.94 -3.69 -12.95
C LEU A 42 -4.71 -3.03 -11.59
N ILE A 43 -5.75 -2.95 -10.75
CA ILE A 43 -5.64 -2.27 -9.45
C ILE A 43 -4.78 -3.09 -8.49
N ASN A 44 -4.88 -4.42 -8.52
CA ASN A 44 -4.01 -5.30 -7.74
C ASN A 44 -2.53 -5.06 -8.09
N ASN A 45 -2.20 -5.01 -9.38
CA ASN A 45 -0.84 -4.75 -9.86
C ASN A 45 -0.33 -3.35 -9.48
N LEU A 46 -1.21 -2.34 -9.51
CA LEU A 46 -0.86 -0.99 -9.06
C LEU A 46 -0.57 -0.95 -7.56
N GLN A 47 -1.36 -1.62 -6.72
CA GLN A 47 -1.12 -1.69 -5.28
C GLN A 47 0.15 -2.49 -4.95
N ILE A 48 0.39 -3.61 -5.65
CA ILE A 48 1.62 -4.40 -5.53
C ILE A 48 2.84 -3.51 -5.82
N LYS A 49 2.81 -2.78 -6.92
CA LYS A 49 3.90 -1.86 -7.27
C LYS A 49 4.08 -0.78 -6.20
N THR A 50 3.00 -0.20 -5.71
CA THR A 50 3.03 0.79 -4.63
C THR A 50 3.74 0.26 -3.39
N ILE A 51 3.42 -0.97 -2.96
CA ILE A 51 4.09 -1.61 -1.81
C ILE A 51 5.57 -1.82 -2.09
N GLN A 52 5.93 -2.37 -3.25
CA GLN A 52 7.32 -2.61 -3.63
C GLN A 52 8.14 -1.30 -3.65
N ASP A 53 7.56 -0.23 -4.17
CA ASP A 53 8.21 1.10 -4.19
C ASP A 53 8.38 1.65 -2.75
N VAL A 54 7.40 1.46 -1.87
CA VAL A 54 7.49 1.89 -0.46
C VAL A 54 8.50 1.02 0.31
N VAL A 55 8.47 -0.30 0.13
CA VAL A 55 9.46 -1.23 0.75
C VAL A 55 10.87 -0.81 0.36
N LYS A 56 11.12 -0.66 -0.95
CA LYS A 56 12.42 -0.24 -1.45
C LYS A 56 12.85 1.12 -0.89
N ASN A 57 11.95 2.10 -0.90
CA ASN A 57 12.25 3.42 -0.36
C ASN A 57 12.57 3.37 1.15
N PHE A 58 11.87 2.50 1.90
CA PHE A 58 12.14 2.24 3.31
C PHE A 58 13.54 1.65 3.51
N GLU A 59 13.93 0.68 2.70
CA GLU A 59 15.24 0.03 2.75
C GLU A 59 16.36 1.00 2.37
N ASP A 60 16.25 1.69 1.24
CA ASP A 60 17.22 2.71 0.77
C ASP A 60 17.39 3.83 1.83
N TYR A 61 16.30 4.24 2.44
CA TYR A 61 16.30 5.24 3.50
C TYR A 61 17.00 4.73 4.76
N SER A 62 16.76 3.51 5.17
CA SER A 62 17.37 2.88 6.34
C SER A 62 18.85 2.58 6.12
N GLU A 63 19.23 2.14 4.93
CA GLU A 63 20.63 1.88 4.56
C GLU A 63 21.47 3.17 4.61
N SER A 64 20.99 4.24 3.97
CA SER A 64 21.67 5.54 3.98
C SER A 64 21.96 6.05 5.41
N ARG A 65 21.06 5.81 6.37
CA ARG A 65 21.24 6.21 7.77
C ARG A 65 22.17 5.27 8.52
N SER A 66 22.08 4.01 8.22
CA SER A 66 23.01 3.02 8.74
C SER A 66 24.45 3.34 8.35
N ASP A 67 24.66 3.72 7.13
CA ASP A 67 25.99 4.11 6.64
C ASP A 67 26.51 5.39 7.29
N ALA A 68 25.63 6.34 7.57
CA ALA A 68 26.01 7.58 8.27
C ALA A 68 26.51 7.29 9.71
N ILE A 69 25.83 6.43 10.48
CA ILE A 69 26.30 6.10 11.84
C ILE A 69 27.53 5.21 11.83
N LYS A 70 27.67 4.30 10.85
CA LYS A 70 28.91 3.52 10.65
C LYS A 70 30.10 4.44 10.33
N ALA A 71 29.90 5.46 9.49
CA ALA A 71 30.94 6.41 9.16
C ALA A 71 31.46 7.16 10.39
N VAL A 72 30.57 7.60 11.28
CA VAL A 72 30.97 8.23 12.57
C VAL A 72 31.75 7.23 13.45
N ALA A 73 31.28 6.01 13.56
CA ALA A 73 31.97 4.98 14.33
C ALA A 73 33.38 4.70 13.77
N ALA A 74 33.49 4.56 12.44
CA ALA A 74 34.76 4.31 11.76
C ALA A 74 35.77 5.47 11.98
N GLU A 75 35.28 6.71 11.98
CA GLU A 75 36.16 7.86 12.22
C GLU A 75 36.67 7.92 13.68
N ILE A 76 35.81 7.58 14.66
CA ILE A 76 36.23 7.46 16.06
C ILE A 76 37.21 6.27 16.25
N GLN A 77 37.02 5.17 15.52
CA GLN A 77 37.94 4.01 15.56
C GLN A 77 39.33 4.37 15.03
N LYS A 78 39.42 5.26 14.02
CA LYS A 78 40.72 5.76 13.50
C LYS A 78 41.40 6.72 14.49
N ASN A 79 40.63 7.48 15.25
CA ASN A 79 41.12 8.41 16.26
C ASN A 79 40.57 8.10 17.65
N PRO A 80 41.09 7.06 18.35
CA PRO A 80 40.57 6.62 19.64
C PRO A 80 40.64 7.67 20.76
N ASN A 81 41.51 8.64 20.60
CA ASN A 81 41.73 9.73 21.57
C ASN A 81 40.99 11.02 21.17
N ALA A 82 40.03 10.93 20.28
CA ALA A 82 39.23 12.09 19.87
C ALA A 82 38.60 12.78 21.09
N SER A 83 38.79 14.08 21.17
CA SER A 83 38.20 14.92 22.23
C SER A 83 36.68 15.00 22.10
N THR A 84 36.00 15.36 23.17
CA THR A 84 34.56 15.63 23.14
C THR A 84 34.18 16.61 22.04
N LYS A 85 35.00 17.62 21.79
CA LYS A 85 34.77 18.60 20.71
C LYS A 85 34.85 17.98 19.32
N GLU A 86 35.88 17.17 19.07
CA GLU A 86 36.02 16.49 17.77
C GLU A 86 34.86 15.52 17.52
N ILE A 87 34.43 14.74 18.52
CA ILE A 87 33.26 13.86 18.41
C ILE A 87 31.98 14.69 18.18
N TYR A 88 31.83 15.82 18.88
CA TYR A 88 30.69 16.74 18.67
C TYR A 88 30.67 17.26 17.22
N ASP A 89 31.81 17.72 16.69
CA ASP A 89 31.88 18.23 15.31
C ASP A 89 31.54 17.14 14.29
N MET A 90 32.01 15.89 14.49
CA MET A 90 31.66 14.73 13.66
C MET A 90 30.14 14.49 13.64
N VAL A 91 29.52 14.34 14.83
CA VAL A 91 28.09 14.04 14.91
C VAL A 91 27.22 15.20 14.40
N ARG A 92 27.68 16.45 14.59
CA ARG A 92 26.96 17.63 14.09
C ARG A 92 26.95 17.68 12.56
N VAL A 93 28.13 17.52 11.92
CA VAL A 93 28.24 17.55 10.44
C VAL A 93 27.49 16.35 9.84
N THR A 94 27.66 15.16 10.40
CA THR A 94 26.99 13.97 9.91
C THR A 94 25.46 14.05 10.09
N LYS A 95 24.97 14.64 11.18
CA LYS A 95 23.55 14.89 11.41
C LYS A 95 22.95 15.73 10.28
N GLU A 96 23.60 16.82 9.90
CA GLU A 96 23.11 17.68 8.81
C GLU A 96 23.12 16.96 7.45
N ALA A 97 24.18 16.20 7.16
CA ALA A 97 24.32 15.46 5.92
C ALA A 97 23.31 14.30 5.78
N SER A 98 23.03 13.60 6.87
CA SER A 98 22.18 12.41 6.91
C SER A 98 20.72 12.71 7.31
N ARG A 99 20.44 13.96 7.69
CA ARG A 99 19.10 14.41 8.13
C ARG A 99 18.55 13.64 9.33
N PHE A 100 19.41 13.23 10.28
CA PHE A 100 18.97 12.80 11.59
C PHE A 100 18.41 13.98 12.38
N ASP A 101 17.41 13.76 13.23
CA ASP A 101 16.95 14.80 14.15
C ASP A 101 17.98 15.05 15.24
N VAL A 102 18.54 13.97 15.79
CA VAL A 102 19.68 14.02 16.71
C VAL A 102 20.59 12.83 16.44
N LEU A 103 21.89 13.10 16.25
CA LEU A 103 22.95 12.10 16.20
C LEU A 103 23.79 12.22 17.46
N TYR A 104 24.28 11.11 18.02
CA TYR A 104 24.97 11.11 19.28
C TYR A 104 25.92 9.94 19.44
N VAL A 105 26.87 10.10 20.37
CA VAL A 105 27.82 9.06 20.80
C VAL A 105 27.73 8.89 22.32
N GLY A 106 27.59 7.64 22.78
CA GLY A 106 27.70 7.27 24.17
C GLY A 106 29.01 6.53 24.41
N LEU A 107 29.85 7.01 25.35
CA LEU A 107 31.13 6.41 25.68
C LEU A 107 31.03 5.41 26.82
N ALA A 108 31.70 4.25 26.70
CA ALA A 108 31.62 3.18 27.69
C ALA A 108 32.36 3.53 28.98
N HIS A 109 33.54 4.15 28.88
CA HIS A 109 34.45 4.35 29.99
C HIS A 109 33.94 5.31 31.06
N ASN A 110 33.24 6.35 30.70
CA ASN A 110 32.75 7.39 31.61
C ASN A 110 31.25 7.66 31.51
N GLY A 111 30.54 7.00 30.58
CA GLY A 111 29.10 7.24 30.34
C GLY A 111 28.78 8.62 29.77
N ALA A 112 29.77 9.29 29.18
CA ALA A 112 29.51 10.58 28.52
C ALA A 112 28.62 10.40 27.30
N MET A 113 27.63 11.29 27.16
CA MET A 113 26.72 11.40 26.04
C MET A 113 26.98 12.66 25.28
N ILE A 114 27.49 12.54 24.05
CA ILE A 114 27.84 13.67 23.17
C ILE A 114 26.79 13.74 22.06
N ARG A 115 26.05 14.85 21.98
CA ARG A 115 24.94 15.01 21.03
C ARG A 115 25.21 16.12 20.01
N SER A 116 24.72 15.95 18.80
CA SER A 116 24.81 16.90 17.70
C SER A 116 24.11 18.25 17.95
N ASN A 117 23.18 18.32 18.91
CA ASN A 117 22.49 19.54 19.31
C ASN A 117 23.23 20.32 20.41
N GLY A 118 24.44 19.88 20.81
CA GLY A 118 25.26 20.51 21.85
C GLY A 118 24.84 20.19 23.29
N ASN A 119 23.77 19.44 23.52
CA ASN A 119 23.34 19.02 24.84
C ASN A 119 24.12 17.78 25.31
N HIS A 120 25.34 18.00 25.80
CA HIS A 120 26.18 16.93 26.35
C HIS A 120 25.80 16.64 27.79
N GLN A 121 25.87 15.37 28.18
CA GLN A 121 25.54 14.92 29.52
C GLN A 121 26.48 13.78 29.97
N THR A 122 26.60 13.65 31.27
CA THR A 122 27.31 12.55 31.94
C THR A 122 26.39 11.92 32.99
N PRO A 123 26.73 10.78 33.59
CA PRO A 123 25.95 10.22 34.66
C PRO A 123 25.70 11.18 35.84
N SER A 124 26.63 12.11 36.10
CA SER A 124 26.47 13.15 37.13
C SER A 124 25.37 14.16 36.79
N ASP A 125 25.01 14.30 35.50
CA ASP A 125 23.93 15.16 35.02
C ASP A 125 22.58 14.40 34.99
N GLY A 126 22.52 13.20 35.56
CA GLY A 126 21.32 12.38 35.64
C GLY A 126 20.99 11.59 34.35
N TYR A 127 21.93 11.51 33.41
CA TYR A 127 21.75 10.74 32.18
C TYR A 127 22.93 9.82 31.91
N ASP A 128 22.67 8.51 31.91
CA ASP A 128 23.67 7.50 31.53
C ASP A 128 23.21 6.75 30.25
N PRO A 129 23.92 6.91 29.10
CA PRO A 129 23.57 6.20 27.88
C PRO A 129 23.65 4.68 28.03
N ARG A 130 24.49 4.18 28.91
CA ARG A 130 24.73 2.72 29.12
C ARG A 130 23.49 1.99 29.65
N THR A 131 22.55 2.74 30.26
CA THR A 131 21.29 2.18 30.78
C THR A 131 20.16 2.21 29.72
N ARG A 132 20.42 2.73 28.50
CA ARG A 132 19.41 2.90 27.48
C ARG A 132 19.36 1.73 26.51
N THR A 133 18.15 1.38 26.05
CA THR A 133 17.92 0.24 25.15
C THR A 133 18.73 0.32 23.86
N TRP A 134 18.81 1.51 23.25
CA TRP A 134 19.59 1.72 22.03
C TRP A 134 21.08 1.41 22.20
N TYR A 135 21.64 1.73 23.36
CA TYR A 135 23.02 1.46 23.70
C TYR A 135 23.23 -0.03 24.01
N ALA A 136 22.35 -0.57 24.88
CA ALA A 136 22.41 -1.97 25.29
C ALA A 136 22.30 -2.95 24.11
N SER A 137 21.52 -2.59 23.08
CA SER A 137 21.31 -3.43 21.90
C SER A 137 22.55 -3.69 21.06
N VAL A 138 23.61 -2.89 21.20
CA VAL A 138 24.86 -2.98 20.42
C VAL A 138 26.09 -3.31 21.26
N THR A 139 25.93 -3.55 22.56
CA THR A 139 27.06 -3.85 23.48
C THR A 139 27.78 -5.17 23.16
N SER A 140 27.11 -6.10 22.43
CA SER A 140 27.76 -7.32 21.93
C SER A 140 28.86 -7.06 20.90
N GLY A 141 28.98 -5.83 20.38
CA GLY A 141 30.00 -5.43 19.41
C GLY A 141 29.84 -6.05 18.01
N ASN A 142 28.67 -6.62 17.71
CA ASN A 142 28.39 -7.17 16.38
C ASN A 142 28.43 -6.05 15.34
N ASP A 143 29.06 -6.31 14.20
CA ASP A 143 29.17 -5.37 13.07
C ASP A 143 27.84 -5.24 12.31
N LYS A 144 26.77 -4.87 13.05
CA LYS A 144 25.43 -4.65 12.49
C LYS A 144 24.79 -3.43 13.13
N VAL A 145 24.12 -2.64 12.28
CA VAL A 145 23.24 -1.60 12.78
C VAL A 145 22.00 -2.23 13.37
N VAL A 146 21.62 -1.78 14.55
CA VAL A 146 20.37 -2.17 15.22
C VAL A 146 19.40 -1.00 15.11
N ILE A 147 18.23 -1.26 14.54
CA ILE A 147 17.11 -0.29 14.47
C ILE A 147 16.14 -0.67 15.57
N SER A 148 15.82 0.30 16.46
CA SER A 148 14.89 0.06 17.55
C SER A 148 13.45 -0.10 17.05
N LYS A 149 12.61 -0.76 17.85
CA LYS A 149 11.16 -0.55 17.69
C LYS A 149 10.82 0.93 17.93
N PRO A 150 9.75 1.45 17.31
CA PRO A 150 9.27 2.80 17.60
C PRO A 150 9.01 3.04 19.07
N TYR A 151 9.43 4.21 19.58
CA TYR A 151 9.25 4.60 20.97
C TYR A 151 9.15 6.12 21.13
N MET A 152 8.65 6.58 22.26
CA MET A 152 8.68 8.01 22.61
C MET A 152 10.09 8.41 23.00
N ALA A 153 10.80 9.14 22.14
CA ALA A 153 12.16 9.58 22.41
C ALA A 153 12.18 10.76 23.39
N PRO A 154 12.84 10.66 24.55
CA PRO A 154 12.89 11.76 25.52
C PRO A 154 13.59 13.01 24.97
N SER A 155 14.53 12.83 24.05
CA SER A 155 15.29 13.93 23.42
C SER A 155 14.49 14.74 22.41
N LEU A 156 13.50 14.11 21.73
CA LEU A 156 12.65 14.75 20.72
C LEU A 156 11.24 15.03 21.23
N LYS A 157 10.81 14.35 22.31
CA LYS A 157 9.44 14.33 22.83
C LYS A 157 8.41 13.94 21.76
N ALA A 158 8.84 13.08 20.84
CA ALA A 158 8.08 12.61 19.70
C ALA A 158 8.27 11.11 19.49
N PRO A 159 7.31 10.41 18.86
CA PRO A 159 7.49 9.04 18.40
C PRO A 159 8.70 8.94 17.48
N SER A 160 9.64 8.04 17.78
CA SER A 160 10.94 8.00 17.10
C SER A 160 11.44 6.59 16.91
N LEU A 161 12.34 6.42 15.92
CA LEU A 161 13.22 5.27 15.76
C LEU A 161 14.64 5.66 16.16
N ALA A 162 15.37 4.73 16.77
CA ALA A 162 16.82 4.85 16.99
C ALA A 162 17.58 3.86 16.11
N PHE A 163 18.56 4.37 15.39
CA PHE A 163 19.61 3.60 14.73
C PHE A 163 20.80 3.56 15.69
N SER A 164 21.42 2.39 15.87
CA SER A 164 22.53 2.21 16.81
C SER A 164 23.61 1.34 16.20
N TYR A 165 24.86 1.68 16.45
CA TYR A 165 26.02 0.90 15.98
C TYR A 165 27.15 0.93 17.00
N PRO A 166 27.86 -0.19 17.25
CA PRO A 166 28.93 -0.24 18.22
C PRO A 166 30.20 0.46 17.71
N ILE A 167 30.96 1.00 18.65
CA ILE A 167 32.33 1.43 18.42
C ILE A 167 33.25 0.41 19.08
N VAL A 168 33.99 -0.34 18.25
CA VAL A 168 34.88 -1.42 18.74
C VAL A 168 36.28 -1.15 18.28
N ILE A 169 37.24 -1.11 19.21
CA ILE A 169 38.67 -0.92 18.94
C ILE A 169 39.45 -2.11 19.52
N ASN A 170 40.24 -2.77 18.68
CA ASN A 170 41.00 -3.95 19.05
C ASN A 170 40.15 -5.03 19.76
N GLY A 171 38.94 -5.24 19.31
CA GLY A 171 38.00 -6.20 19.88
C GLY A 171 37.28 -5.74 21.17
N SER A 172 37.61 -4.55 21.68
CA SER A 172 37.00 -3.99 22.89
C SER A 172 35.89 -3.00 22.54
N PHE A 173 34.69 -3.15 23.09
CA PHE A 173 33.58 -2.21 22.97
C PHE A 173 33.91 -0.93 23.76
N ILE A 174 34.01 0.21 23.11
CA ILE A 174 34.34 1.50 23.72
C ILE A 174 33.19 2.48 23.76
N GLY A 175 32.08 2.19 23.11
CA GLY A 175 30.92 3.03 23.07
C GLY A 175 29.98 2.67 21.91
N ALA A 176 28.98 3.50 21.70
CA ALA A 176 28.02 3.35 20.62
C ALA A 176 27.71 4.68 19.97
N VAL A 177 27.53 4.65 18.65
CA VAL A 177 26.91 5.74 17.88
C VAL A 177 25.43 5.47 17.81
N GLY A 178 24.60 6.49 18.01
CA GLY A 178 23.17 6.40 17.82
C GLY A 178 22.59 7.63 17.14
N GLY A 179 21.47 7.46 16.48
CA GLY A 179 20.74 8.56 15.84
C GLY A 179 19.24 8.34 15.90
N ASN A 180 18.50 9.40 16.24
CA ASN A 180 17.06 9.36 16.32
C ASN A 180 16.42 10.02 15.09
N TYR A 181 15.33 9.40 14.67
CA TYR A 181 14.40 9.90 13.68
C TYR A 181 13.01 10.06 14.25
N ASP A 182 12.42 11.22 14.04
CA ASP A 182 11.00 11.45 14.26
C ASP A 182 10.18 10.64 13.25
N LEU A 183 9.27 9.81 13.75
CA LEU A 183 8.42 8.96 12.93
C LEU A 183 7.48 9.76 12.03
N THR A 184 7.06 10.95 12.43
CA THR A 184 6.20 11.83 11.61
C THR A 184 6.92 12.24 10.33
N THR A 185 8.17 12.71 10.48
CA THR A 185 9.01 13.10 9.35
C THR A 185 9.36 11.89 8.47
N PHE A 186 9.70 10.76 9.09
CA PHE A 186 9.99 9.53 8.38
C PHE A 186 8.78 9.02 7.61
N SER A 187 7.61 8.96 8.24
CA SER A 187 6.35 8.53 7.61
C SER A 187 6.03 9.37 6.37
N LYS A 188 6.14 10.70 6.47
CA LYS A 188 5.93 11.59 5.32
C LYS A 188 6.87 11.29 4.15
N ASN A 189 8.15 11.03 4.43
CA ASN A 189 9.14 10.79 3.40
C ASN A 189 8.99 9.40 2.75
N VAL A 190 8.70 8.37 3.54
CA VAL A 190 8.62 6.98 3.06
C VAL A 190 7.26 6.67 2.48
N LEU A 191 6.17 7.11 3.13
CA LEU A 191 4.81 6.75 2.73
C LEU A 191 4.23 7.67 1.65
N SER A 192 4.83 8.85 1.42
CA SER A 192 4.33 9.79 0.40
C SER A 192 4.25 9.19 -1.01
N MET A 193 5.12 8.24 -1.34
CA MET A 193 5.09 7.51 -2.62
C MET A 193 3.94 6.51 -2.72
N GLY A 194 3.41 6.05 -1.60
CA GLY A 194 2.26 5.14 -1.52
C GLY A 194 0.90 5.84 -1.48
N LYS A 195 0.89 7.18 -1.54
CA LYS A 195 -0.36 7.94 -1.52
C LYS A 195 -0.97 8.03 -2.90
N SER A 196 -2.23 7.63 -3.00
CA SER A 196 -3.06 7.81 -4.19
C SER A 196 -4.34 8.59 -3.85
N ALA A 197 -5.10 8.98 -4.86
CA ALA A 197 -6.37 9.69 -4.66
C ALA A 197 -7.40 8.88 -3.84
N SER A 198 -7.24 7.57 -3.75
CA SER A 198 -8.19 6.65 -3.14
C SER A 198 -7.53 5.62 -2.20
N GLY A 199 -6.26 5.80 -1.84
CA GLY A 199 -5.54 4.85 -0.98
C GLY A 199 -4.32 5.47 -0.30
N PHE A 200 -3.86 4.80 0.75
CA PHE A 200 -2.70 5.16 1.54
C PHE A 200 -1.93 3.90 1.96
N VAL A 201 -0.71 4.09 2.44
CA VAL A 201 0.11 3.01 2.99
C VAL A 201 0.26 3.20 4.49
N VAL A 202 0.19 2.11 5.22
CA VAL A 202 0.46 2.04 6.65
C VAL A 202 1.51 0.97 6.93
N VAL A 203 2.35 1.17 7.92
CA VAL A 203 3.24 0.14 8.43
C VAL A 203 2.81 -0.25 9.84
N ILE A 204 2.61 -1.52 10.05
CA ILE A 204 2.17 -2.08 11.34
C ILE A 204 3.12 -3.19 11.80
N ASP A 205 3.18 -3.42 13.10
CA ASP A 205 3.82 -4.62 13.64
C ASP A 205 2.84 -5.81 13.66
N ASP A 206 3.34 -6.97 14.10
CA ASP A 206 2.54 -8.21 14.18
C ASP A 206 1.35 -8.12 15.14
N ASP A 207 1.39 -7.19 16.08
CA ASP A 207 0.32 -6.93 17.03
C ASP A 207 -0.71 -5.90 16.52
N GLY A 208 -0.48 -5.31 15.34
CA GLY A 208 -1.32 -4.28 14.75
C GLY A 208 -1.08 -2.87 15.29
N VAL A 209 0.04 -2.64 15.98
CA VAL A 209 0.44 -1.28 16.35
C VAL A 209 0.93 -0.55 15.10
N ILE A 210 0.37 0.62 14.84
CA ILE A 210 0.75 1.46 13.71
C ILE A 210 2.11 2.10 13.99
N LEU A 211 3.12 1.68 13.23
CA LEU A 211 4.49 2.18 13.36
C LEU A 211 4.72 3.42 12.50
N PHE A 212 4.13 3.46 11.30
CA PHE A 212 4.22 4.60 10.37
C PHE A 212 2.87 4.88 9.75
N HIS A 213 2.47 6.15 9.77
CA HIS A 213 1.23 6.65 9.20
C HIS A 213 1.38 8.13 8.84
N GLU A 214 0.66 8.61 7.82
CA GLU A 214 0.66 10.04 7.47
C GLU A 214 0.11 10.94 8.59
N LEU A 215 -0.87 10.43 9.33
CA LEU A 215 -1.50 11.13 10.44
C LEU A 215 -0.77 10.78 11.75
N GLU A 216 -0.16 11.78 12.36
CA GLU A 216 0.62 11.64 13.60
C GLU A 216 -0.20 11.04 14.75
N GLU A 217 -1.48 11.38 14.82
CA GLU A 217 -2.38 10.86 15.86
C GLU A 217 -2.63 9.36 15.79
N GLN A 218 -2.28 8.70 14.68
CA GLN A 218 -2.40 7.25 14.53
C GLN A 218 -1.15 6.51 14.99
N LEU A 219 -0.01 7.19 15.11
CA LEU A 219 1.27 6.57 15.46
C LEU A 219 1.24 5.94 16.86
N LEU A 220 1.83 4.77 16.98
CA LEU A 220 1.92 3.96 18.21
C LEU A 220 0.55 3.53 18.78
N LYS A 221 -0.49 3.53 17.97
CA LYS A 221 -1.84 3.09 18.35
C LYS A 221 -2.26 1.86 17.54
N LYS A 222 -3.25 1.16 18.07
CA LYS A 222 -4.03 0.17 17.32
C LYS A 222 -5.34 0.81 16.89
N THR A 223 -5.80 0.48 15.69
CA THR A 223 -7.08 0.89 15.14
C THR A 223 -7.90 -0.32 14.77
N THR A 224 -9.21 -0.17 14.60
CA THR A 224 -10.07 -1.26 14.11
C THR A 224 -9.55 -1.83 12.79
N LEU A 225 -9.08 -0.94 11.92
CA LEU A 225 -8.50 -1.34 10.64
C LEU A 225 -7.25 -2.21 10.82
N SER A 226 -6.28 -1.77 11.63
CA SER A 226 -5.01 -2.51 11.85
C SER A 226 -5.27 -3.84 12.55
N GLU A 227 -6.16 -3.90 13.54
CA GLU A 227 -6.55 -5.15 14.21
C GLU A 227 -7.23 -6.13 13.24
N ASN A 228 -8.09 -5.63 12.34
CA ASN A 228 -8.73 -6.46 11.32
C ASN A 228 -7.73 -6.99 10.29
N ILE A 229 -6.69 -6.22 9.93
CA ILE A 229 -5.58 -6.68 9.08
C ILE A 229 -4.87 -7.86 9.76
N VAL A 230 -4.47 -7.71 11.02
CA VAL A 230 -3.81 -8.78 11.80
C VAL A 230 -4.69 -10.02 11.85
N LYS A 231 -5.96 -9.87 12.21
CA LYS A 231 -6.90 -10.98 12.35
C LYS A 231 -7.17 -11.70 11.04
N THR A 232 -7.32 -10.96 9.94
CA THR A 232 -7.76 -11.52 8.65
C THR A 232 -6.59 -12.08 7.86
N TYR A 233 -5.44 -11.41 7.88
CA TYR A 233 -4.30 -11.75 7.03
C TYR A 233 -3.06 -12.18 7.81
N LEU A 234 -2.49 -11.37 8.70
CA LEU A 234 -1.20 -11.68 9.33
C LEU A 234 -1.21 -12.97 10.14
N ASN A 235 -2.33 -13.32 10.75
CA ASN A 235 -2.50 -14.60 11.45
C ASN A 235 -2.83 -15.78 10.52
N SER A 236 -3.04 -15.54 9.22
CA SER A 236 -3.26 -16.60 8.23
C SER A 236 -1.96 -17.32 7.86
N PRO A 237 -2.04 -18.54 7.30
CA PRO A 237 -0.85 -19.23 6.79
C PRO A 237 -0.10 -18.44 5.72
N GLU A 238 -0.81 -17.70 4.87
CA GLU A 238 -0.24 -16.83 3.83
C GLU A 238 0.46 -15.63 4.45
N GLY A 239 -0.18 -14.91 5.38
CA GLY A 239 0.40 -13.74 6.03
C GLY A 239 1.66 -14.04 6.85
N LYS A 240 1.73 -15.23 7.46
CA LYS A 240 2.91 -15.68 8.23
C LYS A 240 4.17 -15.94 7.39
N THR A 241 4.07 -15.99 6.06
CA THR A 241 5.25 -16.09 5.20
C THR A 241 6.02 -14.78 5.10
N GLY A 242 5.40 -13.65 5.43
CA GLY A 242 5.95 -12.31 5.22
C GLY A 242 6.07 -11.91 3.74
N GLU A 243 5.71 -12.82 2.83
CA GLU A 243 5.75 -12.54 1.40
C GLU A 243 4.64 -11.55 0.99
N LEU A 244 4.81 -10.94 -0.16
CA LEU A 244 3.79 -10.10 -0.76
C LEU A 244 2.50 -10.89 -0.99
N SER A 245 1.37 -10.40 -0.48
CA SER A 245 0.08 -11.04 -0.73
C SER A 245 -0.25 -11.05 -2.23
N LYS A 246 -0.66 -12.22 -2.73
CA LYS A 246 -0.94 -12.44 -4.16
C LYS A 246 -2.16 -11.67 -4.65
N ASN A 247 -3.15 -11.49 -3.75
CA ASN A 247 -4.38 -10.78 -4.02
C ASN A 247 -4.71 -9.86 -2.85
N PHE A 248 -5.49 -8.81 -3.12
CA PHE A 248 -6.04 -8.04 -2.02
C PHE A 248 -7.06 -8.85 -1.22
N PHE A 249 -7.10 -8.61 0.07
CA PHE A 249 -8.14 -9.07 0.98
C PHE A 249 -8.95 -7.87 1.49
N VAL A 250 -10.17 -8.11 1.93
CA VAL A 250 -11.07 -7.03 2.36
C VAL A 250 -11.23 -7.06 3.88
N VAL A 251 -11.07 -5.91 4.51
CA VAL A 251 -11.30 -5.68 5.93
C VAL A 251 -12.14 -4.43 6.14
N LYS A 252 -12.68 -4.27 7.35
CA LYS A 252 -13.46 -3.09 7.72
C LYS A 252 -12.62 -2.10 8.52
N ASP A 253 -12.84 -0.80 8.24
CA ASP A 253 -12.30 0.30 9.02
C ASP A 253 -13.19 0.66 10.23
N GLU A 254 -12.86 1.73 10.94
CA GLU A 254 -13.55 2.24 12.12
C GLU A 254 -14.99 2.67 11.82
N ASN A 255 -15.28 3.03 10.58
CA ASN A 255 -16.58 3.48 10.09
C ASN A 255 -17.39 2.34 9.44
N ASN A 256 -16.92 1.07 9.58
CA ASN A 256 -17.50 -0.11 8.96
C ASN A 256 -17.45 -0.11 7.41
N ASN A 257 -16.60 0.72 6.79
CA ASN A 257 -16.37 0.71 5.35
C ASN A 257 -15.41 -0.41 4.97
N ASN A 258 -15.64 -1.02 3.83
CA ASN A 258 -14.76 -2.05 3.30
C ASN A 258 -13.51 -1.44 2.70
N LYS A 259 -12.35 -1.93 3.12
CA LYS A 259 -11.02 -1.57 2.61
C LYS A 259 -10.37 -2.78 1.95
N ALA A 260 -9.88 -2.58 0.76
CA ALA A 260 -9.03 -3.55 0.06
C ALA A 260 -7.58 -3.34 0.49
N VAL A 261 -6.93 -4.40 0.93
CA VAL A 261 -5.60 -4.35 1.53
C VAL A 261 -4.68 -5.36 0.87
N ILE A 262 -3.44 -4.95 0.60
CA ILE A 262 -2.32 -5.81 0.23
C ILE A 262 -1.18 -5.53 1.19
N CYS A 263 -0.51 -6.56 1.70
CA CYS A 263 0.60 -6.40 2.64
C CYS A 263 1.85 -7.14 2.16
N GLN A 264 3.02 -6.66 2.62
CA GLN A 264 4.33 -7.29 2.53
C GLN A 264 5.14 -6.97 3.76
N GLU A 265 5.87 -7.94 4.30
CA GLU A 265 6.84 -7.71 5.37
C GLU A 265 8.14 -7.15 4.78
N ASN A 266 8.77 -6.21 5.47
CA ASN A 266 10.08 -5.68 5.11
C ASN A 266 11.21 -6.41 5.85
N SER A 267 12.47 -6.06 5.55
CA SER A 267 13.67 -6.65 6.17
C SER A 267 13.79 -6.44 7.68
N LEU A 268 12.99 -5.55 8.27
CA LEU A 268 12.95 -5.29 9.71
C LEU A 268 11.84 -6.06 10.45
N GLY A 269 11.05 -6.88 9.73
CA GLY A 269 9.91 -7.58 10.31
C GLY A 269 8.69 -6.70 10.52
N TYR A 270 8.52 -5.63 9.72
CA TYR A 270 7.34 -4.77 9.76
C TYR A 270 6.45 -5.03 8.55
N ASN A 271 5.14 -5.04 8.78
CA ASN A 271 4.16 -5.27 7.73
C ASN A 271 3.78 -3.94 7.07
N ILE A 272 4.16 -3.77 5.79
CA ILE A 272 3.81 -2.64 4.95
C ILE A 272 2.53 -2.98 4.21
N CYS A 273 1.45 -2.26 4.46
CA CYS A 273 0.13 -2.52 3.90
C CYS A 273 -0.36 -1.33 3.08
N ALA A 274 -0.65 -1.56 1.79
CA ALA A 274 -1.38 -0.62 0.95
C ALA A 274 -2.87 -0.84 1.13
N ILE A 275 -3.60 0.24 1.41
CA ILE A 275 -5.01 0.25 1.76
C ILE A 275 -5.74 1.17 0.80
N ALA A 276 -6.83 0.69 0.22
CA ALA A 276 -7.69 1.47 -0.65
C ALA A 276 -9.17 1.21 -0.35
N ASP A 277 -10.04 2.16 -0.69
CA ASP A 277 -11.48 1.92 -0.62
C ASP A 277 -11.88 0.80 -1.58
N GLU A 278 -12.74 -0.14 -1.14
CA GLU A 278 -13.21 -1.21 -2.03
C GLU A 278 -13.95 -0.66 -3.26
N GLU A 279 -14.51 0.53 -3.15
CA GLU A 279 -15.17 1.23 -4.26
C GLU A 279 -14.25 1.44 -5.48
N ILE A 280 -12.93 1.53 -5.28
CA ILE A 280 -11.97 1.66 -6.39
C ILE A 280 -12.06 0.47 -7.36
N TYR A 281 -12.42 -0.71 -6.85
CA TYR A 281 -12.60 -1.92 -7.65
C TYR A 281 -14.02 -2.05 -8.22
N THR A 282 -15.04 -1.58 -7.49
CA THR A 282 -16.44 -1.81 -7.84
C THR A 282 -17.02 -0.69 -8.69
N LYS A 283 -16.62 0.56 -8.48
CA LYS A 283 -17.14 1.73 -9.18
C LYS A 283 -16.91 1.69 -10.70
N PRO A 284 -15.68 1.44 -11.22
CA PRO A 284 -15.45 1.36 -12.68
C PRO A 284 -16.26 0.24 -13.33
N VAL A 285 -16.40 -0.89 -12.66
CA VAL A 285 -17.19 -2.04 -13.14
C VAL A 285 -18.66 -1.68 -13.23
N ASN A 286 -19.22 -1.04 -12.21
CA ASN A 286 -20.62 -0.63 -12.18
C ASN A 286 -20.92 0.47 -13.23
N GLU A 287 -20.02 1.45 -13.39
CA GLU A 287 -20.16 2.48 -14.43
C GLU A 287 -20.11 1.88 -15.84
N ALA A 288 -19.22 0.94 -16.08
CA ALA A 288 -19.14 0.22 -17.34
C ALA A 288 -20.42 -0.59 -17.62
N LEU A 289 -20.96 -1.27 -16.62
CA LEU A 289 -22.24 -1.99 -16.70
C LEU A 289 -23.40 -1.07 -17.13
N ILE A 290 -23.53 0.07 -16.46
CA ILE A 290 -24.60 1.03 -16.76
C ILE A 290 -24.47 1.53 -18.19
N LYS A 291 -23.29 1.99 -18.61
CA LYS A 291 -23.03 2.46 -19.97
C LYS A 291 -23.34 1.39 -21.02
N GLN A 292 -22.89 0.17 -20.78
CA GLN A 292 -23.07 -0.94 -21.71
C GLN A 292 -24.53 -1.39 -21.80
N SER A 293 -25.24 -1.42 -20.68
CA SER A 293 -26.67 -1.69 -20.66
C SER A 293 -27.46 -0.66 -21.47
N PHE A 294 -27.07 0.61 -21.40
CA PHE A 294 -27.70 1.69 -22.17
C PHE A 294 -27.42 1.53 -23.67
N ILE A 295 -26.18 1.24 -24.07
CA ILE A 295 -25.80 0.97 -25.47
C ILE A 295 -26.56 -0.27 -25.98
N GLY A 296 -26.62 -1.33 -25.17
CA GLY A 296 -27.38 -2.55 -25.51
C GLY A 296 -28.86 -2.30 -25.75
N LEU A 297 -29.49 -1.46 -24.92
CA LEU A 297 -30.91 -1.07 -25.10
C LEU A 297 -31.13 -0.31 -26.40
N ILE A 298 -30.28 0.67 -26.68
CA ILE A 298 -30.35 1.44 -27.93
C ILE A 298 -30.16 0.53 -29.15
N SER A 299 -29.16 -0.36 -29.10
CA SER A 299 -28.89 -1.32 -30.18
C SER A 299 -30.05 -2.28 -30.40
N LEU A 300 -30.72 -2.73 -29.34
CA LEU A 300 -31.91 -3.57 -29.42
C LEU A 300 -33.06 -2.84 -30.13
N VAL A 301 -33.33 -1.57 -29.76
CA VAL A 301 -34.39 -0.76 -30.41
C VAL A 301 -34.08 -0.59 -31.90
N ILE A 302 -32.85 -0.25 -32.27
CA ILE A 302 -32.44 -0.08 -33.66
C ILE A 302 -32.60 -1.40 -34.43
N ALA A 303 -32.14 -2.52 -33.85
CA ALA A 303 -32.28 -3.83 -34.47
C ALA A 303 -33.73 -4.24 -34.72
N LEU A 304 -34.63 -4.00 -33.76
CA LEU A 304 -36.06 -4.29 -33.88
C LEU A 304 -36.70 -3.44 -35.00
N VAL A 305 -36.34 -2.15 -35.14
CA VAL A 305 -36.83 -1.26 -36.20
C VAL A 305 -36.35 -1.77 -37.57
N ILE A 306 -35.06 -2.11 -37.71
CA ILE A 306 -34.49 -2.62 -38.96
C ILE A 306 -35.18 -3.94 -39.35
N ILE A 307 -35.33 -4.88 -38.40
CA ILE A 307 -36.00 -6.16 -38.64
C ILE A 307 -37.44 -5.96 -39.07
N GLY A 308 -38.17 -5.10 -38.36
CA GLY A 308 -39.56 -4.76 -38.74
C GLY A 308 -39.66 -4.21 -40.18
N PHE A 309 -38.70 -3.35 -40.58
CA PHE A 309 -38.63 -2.82 -41.91
C PHE A 309 -38.31 -3.90 -42.95
N VAL A 310 -37.30 -4.73 -42.74
CA VAL A 310 -36.88 -5.83 -43.60
C VAL A 310 -37.98 -6.85 -43.78
N ILE A 311 -38.65 -7.26 -42.70
CA ILE A 311 -39.78 -8.20 -42.76
C ILE A 311 -40.94 -7.62 -43.57
N LYS A 312 -41.28 -6.35 -43.31
CA LYS A 312 -42.37 -5.66 -44.05
C LYS A 312 -42.03 -5.57 -45.53
N TYR A 313 -40.80 -5.21 -45.88
CA TYR A 313 -40.38 -5.04 -47.29
C TYR A 313 -40.36 -6.38 -48.03
N ASN A 314 -39.88 -7.46 -47.47
CA ASN A 314 -39.76 -8.76 -48.13
C ASN A 314 -41.08 -9.60 -48.14
N ILE A 315 -41.90 -9.46 -47.09
CA ILE A 315 -43.13 -10.28 -46.97
C ILE A 315 -44.33 -9.59 -47.67
N SER A 316 -44.37 -8.26 -47.78
CA SER A 316 -45.43 -7.53 -48.47
C SER A 316 -45.62 -7.92 -49.97
N PRO A 317 -44.55 -8.13 -50.78
CA PRO A 317 -44.70 -8.61 -52.13
C PRO A 317 -45.27 -10.03 -52.23
N LEU A 318 -44.82 -10.94 -51.30
CA LEU A 318 -45.35 -12.29 -51.22
C LEU A 318 -46.87 -12.33 -50.92
N GLN A 319 -47.34 -11.42 -50.08
CA GLN A 319 -48.76 -11.27 -49.78
C GLN A 319 -49.55 -10.84 -51.03
N LYS A 320 -49.00 -9.94 -51.88
CA LYS A 320 -49.63 -9.49 -53.11
C LYS A 320 -49.72 -10.61 -54.16
N ILE A 321 -48.65 -11.44 -54.26
CA ILE A 321 -48.63 -12.60 -55.15
C ILE A 321 -49.67 -13.64 -54.67
N GLN A 322 -49.77 -13.93 -53.40
CA GLN A 322 -50.72 -14.89 -52.86
C GLN A 322 -52.17 -14.43 -52.99
N THR A 323 -52.47 -13.12 -52.86
CA THR A 323 -53.78 -12.56 -53.08
C THR A 323 -54.14 -12.60 -54.58
N GLY A 324 -53.15 -12.37 -55.46
CA GLY A 324 -53.34 -12.50 -56.91
C GLY A 324 -53.68 -13.93 -57.34
N LEU A 325 -52.94 -14.92 -56.83
CA LEU A 325 -53.20 -16.36 -57.09
C LEU A 325 -54.61 -16.80 -56.61
N ASN A 326 -55.02 -16.33 -55.44
CA ASN A 326 -56.33 -16.69 -54.88
C ASN A 326 -57.52 -15.95 -55.59
N SER A 327 -57.27 -14.94 -56.41
CA SER A 327 -58.29 -14.33 -57.26
C SER A 327 -58.41 -15.03 -58.60
N PHE A 328 -57.50 -15.92 -58.93
CA PHE A 328 -57.52 -16.72 -60.15
C PHE A 328 -58.16 -18.12 -60.00
N PHE A 329 -58.34 -18.57 -58.79
CA PHE A 329 -59.08 -19.75 -58.43
C PHE A 329 -60.33 -19.37 -57.61
#